data_24dee86637e340712e5570340bb35140
#
_entry.id   24dee86637e340712e5570340bb35140
#
_cell.length_a   1.000
_cell.length_b   1.000
_cell.length_c   1.000
_cell.angle_alpha   90.00
_cell.angle_beta   90.00
_cell.angle_gamma   90.00
#
_symmetry.space_group_name_H-M   'P 1'
#
loop_
_entity.id
_entity.type
_entity.pdbx_description
1 polymer ?
#
loop_
_entity_poly.entity_id
_entity_poly.type
_entity_poly.pdbx_seq_one_letter_code
_entity_poly.pdbx_strand_id
1 'polypeptide(L)'
;MSTSGTGALAFLRKENIVAPDGYNRWRVPPASIAIHLCIGSVYAWSVFNTPLTRDLGVVASSANDWSLSSVVWIFSVAIVCLGLAAAFAGKWLEKVGPRFVGVVAAFLWGGGFIVGSIGISTHQLWLLYLGC
;
A
#
# COMPACT_ATOMS: atom_id res chain seq x y z
N MET A 1 9.16 -16.80 34.80
CA MET A 1 8.15 -15.78 35.10
C MET A 1 7.76 -15.17 33.76
N SER A 2 6.63 -15.61 33.26
CA SER A 2 6.07 -15.14 31.98
C SER A 2 5.25 -13.89 32.26
N THR A 3 5.73 -12.73 31.85
CA THR A 3 4.91 -11.51 31.84
C THR A 3 3.89 -11.64 30.71
N SER A 4 2.70 -12.06 31.06
CA SER A 4 1.52 -12.02 30.19
C SER A 4 1.23 -10.54 29.85
N GLY A 5 1.81 -10.04 28.79
CA GLY A 5 1.49 -8.74 28.23
C GLY A 5 0.07 -8.76 27.66
N THR A 6 -0.91 -8.49 28.52
CA THR A 6 -2.28 -8.15 28.15
C THR A 6 -2.32 -6.77 27.51
N GLY A 7 -1.78 -6.65 26.32
CA GLY A 7 -1.81 -5.40 25.57
C GLY A 7 -2.26 -5.67 24.14
N ALA A 8 -2.82 -4.67 23.47
CA ALA A 8 -3.22 -4.70 22.08
C ALA A 8 -2.11 -5.24 21.14
N LEU A 9 -0.84 -5.13 21.55
CA LEU A 9 0.33 -5.65 20.86
C LEU A 9 0.49 -7.18 20.96
N ALA A 10 -0.14 -7.84 21.94
CA ALA A 10 -0.08 -9.31 22.06
C ALA A 10 -0.72 -10.00 20.85
N PHE A 11 -1.74 -9.37 20.26
CA PHE A 11 -2.39 -9.84 19.03
C PHE A 11 -1.43 -9.91 17.84
N LEU A 12 -0.42 -9.05 17.80
CA LEU A 12 0.54 -8.94 16.69
C LEU A 12 1.71 -9.93 16.80
N ARG A 13 1.86 -10.61 17.95
CA ARG A 13 2.98 -11.54 18.16
C ARG A 13 2.83 -12.78 17.29
N LYS A 14 3.97 -13.23 16.75
CA LYS A 14 4.05 -14.41 15.89
C LYS A 14 3.48 -15.68 16.56
N GLU A 15 3.70 -15.85 17.85
CA GLU A 15 3.24 -17.02 18.62
C GLU A 15 1.70 -17.16 18.63
N ASN A 16 0.98 -16.03 18.48
CA ASN A 16 -0.48 -15.99 18.51
C ASN A 16 -1.13 -16.13 17.11
N ILE A 17 -0.32 -16.44 16.07
CA ILE A 17 -0.79 -16.53 14.68
C ILE A 17 -1.17 -17.97 14.31
N VAL A 18 -0.68 -18.95 15.08
CA VAL A 18 -0.95 -20.36 14.83
C VAL A 18 -2.45 -20.61 15.02
N ALA A 19 -3.07 -21.13 13.97
CA ALA A 19 -4.50 -21.45 14.02
C ALA A 19 -4.74 -22.63 14.97
N PRO A 20 -5.77 -22.55 15.83
CA PRO A 20 -6.14 -23.66 16.69
C PRO A 20 -6.64 -24.87 15.89
N ASP A 21 -6.60 -26.04 16.51
CA ASP A 21 -7.18 -27.25 15.92
C ASP A 21 -8.66 -27.03 15.59
N GLY A 22 -9.07 -27.45 14.38
CA GLY A 22 -10.44 -27.23 13.90
C GLY A 22 -10.71 -25.87 13.24
N TYR A 23 -9.68 -25.05 13.04
CA TYR A 23 -9.86 -23.78 12.33
C TYR A 23 -10.36 -23.98 10.90
N ASN A 24 -11.43 -23.29 10.54
CA ASN A 24 -12.01 -23.36 9.20
C ASN A 24 -11.15 -22.58 8.19
N ARG A 25 -10.38 -23.31 7.39
CA ARG A 25 -9.46 -22.76 6.37
C ARG A 25 -10.18 -21.97 5.27
N TRP A 26 -11.48 -22.20 5.04
CA TRP A 26 -12.26 -21.46 4.06
C TRP A 26 -12.49 -19.98 4.41
N ARG A 27 -12.11 -19.56 5.61
CA ARG A 27 -12.07 -18.14 5.98
C ARG A 27 -10.87 -17.38 5.40
N VAL A 28 -9.83 -18.08 4.98
CA VAL A 28 -8.61 -17.47 4.43
C VAL A 28 -8.82 -16.89 3.02
N PRO A 29 -9.46 -17.61 2.05
CA PRO A 29 -9.69 -17.09 0.73
C PRO A 29 -10.42 -15.73 0.68
N PRO A 30 -11.58 -15.55 1.35
CA PRO A 30 -12.26 -14.25 1.31
C PRO A 30 -11.45 -13.12 1.95
N ALA A 31 -10.68 -13.39 3.01
CA ALA A 31 -9.77 -12.39 3.58
C ALA A 31 -8.64 -12.00 2.61
N SER A 32 -8.08 -12.99 1.92
CA SER A 32 -7.06 -12.74 0.89
C SER A 32 -7.63 -11.93 -0.29
N ILE A 33 -8.82 -12.26 -0.77
CA ILE A 33 -9.50 -11.51 -1.83
C ILE A 33 -9.74 -10.05 -1.39
N ALA A 34 -10.21 -9.83 -0.17
CA ALA A 34 -10.42 -8.48 0.36
C ALA A 34 -9.14 -7.64 0.34
N ILE A 35 -8.00 -8.22 0.76
CA ILE A 35 -6.69 -7.56 0.70
C ILE A 35 -6.30 -7.25 -0.75
N HIS A 36 -6.47 -8.21 -1.67
CA HIS A 36 -6.13 -8.02 -3.08
C HIS A 36 -7.00 -6.95 -3.76
N LEU A 37 -8.26 -6.84 -3.39
CA LEU A 37 -9.13 -5.76 -3.88
C LEU A 37 -8.64 -4.38 -3.42
N CYS A 38 -8.17 -4.27 -2.17
CA CYS A 38 -7.60 -3.01 -1.66
C CYS A 38 -6.30 -2.63 -2.38
N ILE A 39 -5.44 -3.60 -2.69
CA ILE A 39 -4.15 -3.37 -3.36
C ILE A 39 -4.34 -3.21 -4.87
N GLY A 40 -5.40 -3.75 -5.44
CA GLY A 40 -5.68 -3.79 -6.87
C GLY A 40 -5.72 -2.42 -7.56
N SER A 41 -5.92 -1.34 -6.80
CA SER A 41 -5.89 0.03 -7.31
C SER A 41 -4.58 0.40 -8.02
N VAL A 42 -3.45 -0.22 -7.66
CA VAL A 42 -2.16 -0.01 -8.33
C VAL A 42 -2.22 -0.46 -9.80
N TYR A 43 -2.87 -1.58 -10.06
CA TYR A 43 -3.00 -2.10 -11.42
C TYR A 43 -4.00 -1.32 -12.27
N ALA A 44 -4.88 -0.57 -11.63
CA ALA A 44 -5.79 0.35 -12.29
C ALA A 44 -5.18 1.75 -12.52
N TRP A 45 -3.85 1.90 -12.37
CA TRP A 45 -3.16 3.19 -12.49
C TRP A 45 -3.49 3.95 -13.78
N SER A 46 -3.70 3.24 -14.87
CA SER A 46 -4.08 3.85 -16.16
C SER A 46 -5.35 4.71 -16.10
N VAL A 47 -6.27 4.41 -15.18
CA VAL A 47 -7.50 5.20 -14.97
C VAL A 47 -7.16 6.59 -14.44
N PHE A 48 -6.07 6.72 -13.70
CA PHE A 48 -5.63 7.99 -13.12
C PHE A 48 -4.82 8.85 -14.10
N ASN A 49 -4.33 8.27 -15.22
CA ASN A 49 -3.50 9.01 -16.17
C ASN A 49 -4.19 10.27 -16.68
N THR A 50 -5.46 10.18 -17.09
CA THR A 50 -6.21 11.33 -17.63
C THR A 50 -6.42 12.43 -16.58
N PRO A 51 -6.97 12.15 -15.38
CA PRO A 51 -7.13 13.19 -14.37
C PRO A 51 -5.82 13.74 -13.82
N LEU A 52 -4.74 12.96 -13.78
CA LEU A 52 -3.44 13.41 -13.27
C LEU A 52 -2.64 14.24 -14.28
N THR A 53 -2.89 14.07 -15.57
CA THR A 53 -2.24 14.88 -16.63
C THR A 53 -2.98 16.18 -16.91
N ARG A 54 -3.98 16.51 -16.12
CA ARG A 54 -4.78 17.72 -16.25
C ARG A 54 -4.81 18.48 -14.94
N ASP A 55 -4.89 19.80 -15.01
CA ASP A 55 -4.94 20.65 -13.83
C ASP A 55 -6.25 20.40 -13.05
N LEU A 56 -6.14 19.98 -11.79
CA LEU A 56 -7.26 19.72 -10.87
C LEU A 56 -8.39 18.87 -11.46
N GLY A 57 -8.07 17.94 -12.35
CA GLY A 57 -9.07 17.05 -12.96
C GLY A 57 -9.97 17.71 -14.02
N VAL A 58 -9.64 18.90 -14.47
CA VAL A 58 -10.36 19.57 -15.57
C VAL A 58 -10.19 18.77 -16.86
N VAL A 59 -11.29 18.61 -17.60
CA VAL A 59 -11.30 17.82 -18.84
C VAL A 59 -10.53 18.51 -19.96
N ALA A 60 -10.46 19.85 -19.96
CA ALA A 60 -9.68 20.62 -20.92
C ALA A 60 -8.19 20.63 -20.57
N SER A 61 -7.32 20.47 -21.57
CA SER A 61 -5.87 20.57 -21.40
C SER A 61 -5.47 21.99 -21.05
N SER A 62 -4.53 22.15 -20.12
CA SER A 62 -3.96 23.41 -19.71
C SER A 62 -2.44 23.41 -19.86
N ALA A 63 -1.82 24.61 -19.86
CA ALA A 63 -0.37 24.73 -19.95
C ALA A 63 0.38 24.19 -18.71
N ASN A 64 -0.33 24.00 -17.59
CA ASN A 64 0.23 23.52 -16.33
C ASN A 64 0.02 22.01 -16.13
N ASP A 65 -0.55 21.30 -17.11
CA ASP A 65 -0.78 19.87 -17.04
C ASP A 65 0.56 19.12 -16.92
N TRP A 66 0.58 18.07 -16.11
CA TRP A 66 1.74 17.18 -16.06
C TRP A 66 1.83 16.35 -17.33
N SER A 67 3.07 16.09 -17.78
CA SER A 67 3.28 15.23 -18.94
C SER A 67 2.87 13.79 -18.62
N LEU A 68 2.23 13.11 -19.57
CA LEU A 68 1.84 11.70 -19.43
C LEU A 68 3.05 10.81 -19.09
N SER A 69 4.21 11.08 -19.67
CA SER A 69 5.42 10.32 -19.35
C SER A 69 5.82 10.45 -17.89
N SER A 70 5.74 11.65 -17.31
CA SER A 70 6.04 11.86 -15.89
C SER A 70 5.09 11.10 -14.97
N VAL A 71 3.81 11.03 -15.33
CA VAL A 71 2.79 10.30 -14.54
C VAL A 71 2.95 8.79 -14.66
N VAL A 72 3.28 8.28 -15.85
CA VAL A 72 3.50 6.84 -16.08
C VAL A 72 4.73 6.33 -15.33
N TRP A 73 5.78 7.13 -15.20
CA TRP A 73 6.97 6.76 -14.43
C TRP A 73 6.69 6.51 -12.95
N ILE A 74 5.65 7.13 -12.37
CA ILE A 74 5.22 6.88 -10.99
C ILE A 74 4.90 5.40 -10.80
N PHE A 75 4.14 4.81 -11.71
CA PHE A 75 3.83 3.38 -11.66
C PHE A 75 5.09 2.51 -11.76
N SER A 76 6.02 2.86 -12.64
CA SER A 76 7.27 2.13 -12.80
C SER A 76 8.11 2.15 -11.51
N VAL A 77 8.22 3.31 -10.86
CA VAL A 77 8.92 3.46 -9.57
C VAL A 77 8.22 2.66 -8.48
N ALA A 78 6.89 2.71 -8.40
CA ALA A 78 6.11 1.94 -7.44
C ALA A 78 6.35 0.42 -7.58
N ILE A 79 6.39 -0.10 -8.81
CA ILE A 79 6.67 -1.54 -9.05
C ILE A 79 8.11 -1.91 -8.67
N VAL A 80 9.10 -1.06 -8.94
CA VAL A 80 10.48 -1.27 -8.51
C VAL A 80 10.55 -1.30 -6.98
N CYS A 81 9.95 -0.34 -6.30
CA CYS A 81 9.90 -0.30 -4.84
C CYS A 81 9.20 -1.54 -4.25
N LEU A 82 8.11 -1.99 -4.87
CA LEU A 82 7.41 -3.21 -4.48
C LEU A 82 8.32 -4.44 -4.58
N GLY A 83 9.06 -4.59 -5.68
CA GLY A 83 10.01 -5.68 -5.87
C GLY A 83 11.14 -5.66 -4.85
N LEU A 84 11.73 -4.50 -4.59
CA LEU A 84 12.77 -4.31 -3.58
C LEU A 84 12.22 -4.60 -2.18
N ALA A 85 11.06 -4.09 -1.84
CA ALA A 85 10.43 -4.36 -0.55
C ALA A 85 10.17 -5.85 -0.35
N ALA A 86 9.69 -6.57 -1.35
CA ALA A 86 9.49 -8.02 -1.29
C ALA A 86 10.82 -8.78 -1.05
N ALA A 87 11.90 -8.36 -1.71
CA ALA A 87 13.21 -8.99 -1.56
C ALA A 87 13.80 -8.83 -0.15
N PHE A 88 13.70 -7.63 0.42
CA PHE A 88 14.30 -7.33 1.73
C PHE A 88 13.36 -7.62 2.91
N ALA A 89 12.07 -7.33 2.77
CA ALA A 89 11.11 -7.50 3.85
C ALA A 89 10.69 -8.96 4.08
N GLY A 90 10.96 -9.89 3.15
CA GLY A 90 10.62 -11.30 3.31
C GLY A 90 11.23 -11.92 4.56
N LYS A 91 12.53 -11.75 4.78
CA LYS A 91 13.21 -12.22 5.99
C LYS A 91 12.71 -11.56 7.28
N TRP A 92 12.32 -10.29 7.19
CA TRP A 92 11.74 -9.56 8.31
C TRP A 92 10.33 -10.07 8.64
N LEU A 93 9.51 -10.35 7.62
CA LEU A 93 8.20 -10.98 7.75
C LEU A 93 8.26 -12.30 8.54
N GLU A 94 9.23 -13.14 8.22
CA GLU A 94 9.43 -14.43 8.91
C GLU A 94 9.77 -14.26 10.39
N LYS A 95 10.48 -13.19 10.75
CA LYS A 95 10.89 -12.90 12.13
C LYS A 95 9.75 -12.34 12.98
N VAL A 96 9.07 -11.31 12.49
CA VAL A 96 8.06 -10.55 13.26
C VAL A 96 6.62 -11.05 13.07
N GLY A 97 6.37 -11.79 12.01
CA GLY A 97 5.07 -12.35 11.67
C GLY A 97 4.20 -11.46 10.77
N PRO A 98 3.25 -12.08 10.05
CA PRO A 98 2.47 -11.41 9.01
C PRO A 98 1.51 -10.35 9.54
N ARG A 99 0.99 -10.47 10.75
CA ARG A 99 0.06 -9.47 11.32
C ARG A 99 0.75 -8.14 11.57
N PHE A 100 1.94 -8.16 12.13
CA PHE A 100 2.70 -6.94 12.38
C PHE A 100 3.09 -6.26 11.06
N VAL A 101 3.60 -7.04 10.11
CA VAL A 101 3.97 -6.52 8.78
C VAL A 101 2.75 -5.97 8.05
N GLY A 102 1.59 -6.63 8.17
CA GLY A 102 0.32 -6.15 7.61
C GLY A 102 -0.12 -4.80 8.18
N VAL A 103 0.03 -4.58 9.48
CA VAL A 103 -0.25 -3.28 10.11
C VAL A 103 0.69 -2.19 9.60
N VAL A 104 2.00 -2.47 9.54
CA VAL A 104 2.98 -1.53 8.99
C VAL A 104 2.67 -1.21 7.53
N ALA A 105 2.37 -2.22 6.73
CA ALA A 105 1.99 -2.04 5.33
C ALA A 105 0.72 -1.17 5.18
N ALA A 106 -0.29 -1.36 6.03
CA ALA A 106 -1.51 -0.56 6.02
C ALA A 106 -1.23 0.93 6.32
N PHE A 107 -0.35 1.21 7.30
CA PHE A 107 0.06 2.58 7.60
C PHE A 107 0.86 3.22 6.47
N LEU A 108 1.80 2.49 5.88
CA LEU A 108 2.60 2.99 4.76
C LEU A 108 1.72 3.23 3.53
N TRP A 109 0.84 2.29 3.21
CA TRP A 109 -0.09 2.39 2.09
C TRP A 109 -1.08 3.56 2.26
N GLY A 110 -1.74 3.65 3.43
CA GLY A 110 -2.65 4.74 3.72
C GLY A 110 -1.96 6.10 3.79
N GLY A 111 -0.77 6.16 4.39
CA GLY A 111 0.07 7.36 4.44
C GLY A 111 0.49 7.81 3.05
N GLY A 112 0.86 6.87 2.17
CA GLY A 112 1.18 7.14 0.77
C GLY A 112 0.03 7.82 0.03
N PHE A 113 -1.20 7.33 0.18
CA PHE A 113 -2.37 7.97 -0.42
C PHE A 113 -2.62 9.39 0.12
N ILE A 114 -2.40 9.62 1.40
CA ILE A 114 -2.55 10.96 2.00
C ILE A 114 -1.51 11.92 1.39
N VAL A 115 -0.24 11.51 1.32
CA VAL A 115 0.83 12.31 0.73
C VAL A 115 0.58 12.56 -0.75
N GLY A 116 0.17 11.53 -1.50
CA GLY A 116 -0.21 11.65 -2.90
C GLY A 116 -1.37 12.62 -3.13
N SER A 117 -2.40 12.57 -2.27
CA SER A 117 -3.53 13.50 -2.31
C SER A 117 -3.09 14.96 -2.10
N ILE A 118 -2.19 15.20 -1.14
CA ILE A 118 -1.60 16.52 -0.93
C ILE A 118 -0.80 16.95 -2.18
N GLY A 119 -0.04 16.04 -2.78
CA GLY A 119 0.70 16.29 -4.02
C GLY A 119 -0.19 16.74 -5.17
N ILE A 120 -1.34 16.10 -5.33
CA ILE A 120 -2.35 16.49 -6.33
C ILE A 120 -2.94 17.86 -5.99
N SER A 121 -3.36 18.07 -4.73
CA SER A 121 -3.99 19.33 -4.30
C SER A 121 -3.06 20.53 -4.38
N THR A 122 -1.76 20.34 -4.18
CA THR A 122 -0.74 21.39 -4.27
C THR A 122 -0.07 21.45 -5.65
N HIS A 123 -0.50 20.60 -6.58
CA HIS A 123 0.07 20.47 -7.93
C HIS A 123 1.59 20.22 -7.90
N GLN A 124 2.06 19.41 -6.97
CA GLN A 124 3.48 19.10 -6.80
C GLN A 124 3.78 17.63 -7.12
N LEU A 125 4.32 17.39 -8.29
CA LEU A 125 4.59 16.05 -8.83
C LEU A 125 5.53 15.23 -7.91
N TRP A 126 6.51 15.83 -7.26
CA TRP A 126 7.44 15.12 -6.38
C TRP A 126 6.77 14.52 -5.15
N LEU A 127 5.72 15.19 -4.61
CA LEU A 127 4.92 14.62 -3.50
C LEU A 127 4.13 13.41 -3.96
N LEU A 128 3.67 13.41 -5.21
CA LEU A 128 2.97 12.27 -5.78
C LEU A 128 3.93 11.06 -5.94
N TYR A 129 5.16 11.30 -6.36
CA TYR A 129 6.21 10.26 -6.39
C TYR A 129 6.55 9.72 -5.01
N LEU A 130 6.56 10.57 -3.99
CA LEU A 130 6.82 10.16 -2.61
C LEU A 130 5.67 9.36 -2.01
N GLY A 131 4.42 9.65 -2.42
CA GLY A 131 3.22 8.98 -1.94
C GLY A 131 2.94 7.62 -2.57
N CYS A 132 3.57 7.33 -3.70
CA CYS A 132 3.45 6.06 -4.41
C CYS A 132 4.61 5.12 -4.12
#